data_a33f6d9407f60311d8ac927045c5f366
#
_entry.id   a33f6d9407f60311d8ac927045c5f366
#
_cell.length_a   1.000
_cell.length_b   1.000
_cell.length_c   1.000
_cell.angle_alpha   90.00
_cell.angle_beta   90.00
_cell.angle_gamma   90.00
#
_symmetry.space_group_name_H-M   'P 1'
#
loop_
_entity.id
_entity.type
_entity.pdbx_description
1 polymer ?
#
loop_
_entity_poly.entity_id
_entity_poly.type
_entity_poly.pdbx_seq_one_letter_code
_entity_poly.pdbx_strand_id
1 'polypeptide(L)'
;MEITTQLQVDQVQIEDALRTYAAKWPAYGVLKDAMSYSLLSGGKRIRPVLVLEICKLFGGTAEDALPFACGLEMVHTYSLIHDDLPCMDDDDFRRGKPTNHKVFGQANAVLAGDALLTTAFAVLAEASLPAERVQRGIAAL
;
A
#
# COMPACT_ATOMS: atom_id res chain seq x y z
N MET A 1 -26.00 5.48 -7.89
CA MET A 1 -25.11 4.28 -7.94
C MET A 1 -25.15 3.66 -6.57
N GLU A 2 -25.34 2.35 -6.46
CA GLU A 2 -25.34 1.68 -5.15
C GLU A 2 -23.96 1.78 -4.52
N ILE A 3 -23.89 1.93 -3.17
CA ILE A 3 -22.63 2.05 -2.41
C ILE A 3 -21.68 0.88 -2.72
N THR A 4 -22.22 -0.34 -2.81
CA THR A 4 -21.43 -1.54 -3.15
C THR A 4 -20.75 -1.45 -4.51
N THR A 5 -21.40 -0.88 -5.51
CA THR A 5 -20.82 -0.70 -6.85
C THR A 5 -19.71 0.35 -6.82
N GLN A 6 -19.89 1.45 -6.08
CA GLN A 6 -18.87 2.49 -5.94
C GLN A 6 -17.60 1.94 -5.26
N LEU A 7 -17.77 1.20 -4.17
CA LEU A 7 -16.64 0.58 -3.46
C LEU A 7 -15.85 -0.38 -4.35
N GLN A 8 -16.53 -1.13 -5.22
CA GLN A 8 -15.87 -2.02 -6.19
C GLN A 8 -15.06 -1.23 -7.23
N VAL A 9 -15.61 -0.13 -7.75
CA VAL A 9 -14.90 0.74 -8.70
C VAL A 9 -13.63 1.30 -8.05
N ASP A 10 -13.73 1.81 -6.83
CA ASP A 10 -12.58 2.35 -6.12
C ASP A 10 -11.51 1.29 -5.81
N GLN A 11 -11.93 0.08 -5.43
CA GLN A 11 -11.01 -1.05 -5.24
C GLN A 11 -10.23 -1.37 -6.50
N VAL A 12 -10.88 -1.40 -7.67
CA VAL A 12 -10.21 -1.65 -8.95
C VAL A 12 -9.19 -0.55 -9.25
N GLN A 13 -9.57 0.72 -9.08
CA GLN A 13 -8.66 1.85 -9.29
C GLN A 13 -7.42 1.77 -8.39
N ILE A 14 -7.62 1.41 -7.12
CA ILE A 14 -6.52 1.25 -6.15
C ILE A 14 -5.61 0.08 -6.53
N GLU A 15 -6.18 -1.07 -6.89
CA GLU A 15 -5.40 -2.24 -7.30
C GLU A 15 -4.56 -1.95 -8.56
N ASP A 16 -5.12 -1.27 -9.55
CA ASP A 16 -4.41 -0.88 -10.77
C ASP A 16 -3.29 0.13 -10.47
N ALA A 17 -3.53 1.10 -9.59
CA ALA A 17 -2.52 2.05 -9.15
C ALA A 17 -1.38 1.35 -8.39
N LEU A 18 -1.69 0.45 -7.44
CA LEU A 18 -0.69 -0.32 -6.70
C LEU A 18 0.18 -1.16 -7.63
N ARG A 19 -0.43 -1.82 -8.63
CA ARG A 19 0.31 -2.58 -9.66
C ARG A 19 1.22 -1.68 -10.50
N THR A 20 0.73 -0.48 -10.85
CA THR A 20 1.49 0.51 -11.62
C THR A 20 2.71 0.99 -10.84
N TYR A 21 2.57 1.28 -9.54
CA TYR A 21 3.70 1.63 -8.69
C TYR A 21 4.69 0.46 -8.56
N ALA A 22 4.21 -0.74 -8.25
CA ALA A 22 5.06 -1.92 -8.10
C ALA A 22 5.85 -2.25 -9.39
N ALA A 23 5.27 -2.03 -10.56
CA ALA A 23 5.95 -2.24 -11.84
C ALA A 23 7.15 -1.29 -12.04
N LYS A 24 7.06 -0.05 -11.52
CA LYS A 24 8.11 0.97 -11.63
C LYS A 24 9.28 0.77 -10.66
N TRP A 25 9.15 -0.09 -9.66
CA TRP A 25 10.22 -0.32 -8.70
C TRP A 25 11.46 -0.89 -9.39
N PRO A 26 12.65 -0.47 -9.00
CA PRO A 26 13.89 -1.06 -9.51
C PRO A 26 13.90 -2.58 -9.29
N ALA A 27 14.54 -3.30 -10.20
CA ALA A 27 14.63 -4.76 -10.09
C ALA A 27 15.70 -5.14 -9.05
N TYR A 28 15.29 -5.27 -7.81
CA TYR A 28 16.15 -5.70 -6.71
C TYR A 28 16.00 -7.21 -6.38
N GLY A 29 15.71 -8.04 -7.38
CA GLY A 29 15.57 -9.47 -7.20
C GLY A 29 14.51 -9.83 -6.14
N VAL A 30 14.90 -10.67 -5.18
CA VAL A 30 13.98 -11.21 -4.16
C VAL A 30 13.28 -10.12 -3.32
N LEU A 31 13.88 -8.96 -3.14
CA LEU A 31 13.27 -7.86 -2.38
C LEU A 31 11.99 -7.34 -3.08
N LYS A 32 12.07 -7.11 -4.38
CA LYS A 32 10.90 -6.70 -5.18
C LYS A 32 9.79 -7.75 -5.13
N ASP A 33 10.16 -9.03 -5.22
CA ASP A 33 9.20 -10.14 -5.15
C ASP A 33 8.53 -10.18 -3.78
N ALA A 34 9.28 -10.02 -2.69
CA ALA A 34 8.76 -10.01 -1.33
C ALA A 34 7.81 -8.82 -1.07
N MET A 35 8.17 -7.61 -1.52
CA MET A 35 7.31 -6.41 -1.45
C MET A 35 6.00 -6.63 -2.20
N SER A 36 6.10 -7.09 -3.46
CA SER A 36 4.94 -7.31 -4.34
C SER A 36 4.03 -8.43 -3.83
N TYR A 37 4.60 -9.50 -3.29
CA TYR A 37 3.87 -10.64 -2.73
C TYR A 37 2.84 -10.19 -1.68
N SER A 38 3.24 -9.36 -0.76
CA SER A 38 2.35 -8.88 0.31
C SER A 38 1.44 -7.74 -0.17
N LEU A 39 1.97 -6.74 -0.87
CA LEU A 39 1.19 -5.58 -1.32
C LEU A 39 0.06 -5.97 -2.28
N LEU A 40 0.34 -6.88 -3.22
CA LEU A 40 -0.59 -7.28 -4.26
C LEU A 40 -1.37 -8.56 -3.91
N SER A 41 -1.33 -9.00 -2.64
CA SER A 41 -2.05 -10.19 -2.18
C SER A 41 -3.58 -10.03 -2.15
N GLY A 42 -4.08 -8.86 -2.51
CA GLY A 42 -5.51 -8.52 -2.44
C GLY A 42 -5.95 -8.10 -1.04
N GLY A 43 -7.24 -7.92 -0.88
CA GLY A 43 -7.86 -7.52 0.38
C GLY A 43 -9.02 -6.55 0.17
N LYS A 44 -9.67 -6.12 1.26
CA LYS A 44 -10.83 -5.22 1.18
C LYS A 44 -10.47 -3.79 0.83
N ARG A 45 -9.20 -3.40 0.92
CA ARG A 45 -8.69 -2.05 0.61
C ARG A 45 -9.51 -0.93 1.26
N ILE A 46 -10.01 -1.14 2.46
CA ILE A 46 -10.91 -0.16 3.14
C ILE A 46 -10.18 1.16 3.37
N ARG A 47 -8.93 1.14 3.83
CA ARG A 47 -8.16 2.36 4.13
C ARG A 47 -7.99 3.25 2.89
N PRO A 48 -7.45 2.75 1.76
CA PRO A 48 -7.31 3.56 0.56
C PRO A 48 -8.66 3.97 -0.04
N VAL A 49 -9.71 3.14 0.04
CA VAL A 49 -11.06 3.52 -0.40
C VAL A 49 -11.58 4.72 0.39
N LEU A 50 -11.40 4.74 1.71
CA LEU A 50 -11.78 5.89 2.54
C LEU A 50 -11.03 7.16 2.13
N VAL A 51 -9.75 7.08 1.77
CA VAL A 51 -8.99 8.23 1.28
C VAL A 51 -9.61 8.77 0.00
N LEU A 52 -9.96 7.91 -0.97
CA LEU A 52 -10.61 8.31 -2.22
C LEU A 52 -11.97 8.97 -1.97
N GLU A 53 -12.82 8.33 -1.19
CA GLU A 53 -14.18 8.79 -0.95
C GLU A 53 -14.22 10.10 -0.15
N ILE A 54 -13.36 10.26 0.85
CA ILE A 54 -13.25 11.52 1.59
C ILE A 54 -12.73 12.63 0.67
N CYS A 55 -11.73 12.36 -0.18
CA CYS A 55 -11.23 13.34 -1.14
C CYS A 55 -12.36 13.82 -2.08
N LYS A 56 -13.12 12.89 -2.65
CA LYS A 56 -14.27 13.19 -3.52
C LYS A 56 -15.35 14.01 -2.78
N LEU A 57 -15.62 13.69 -1.52
CA LEU A 57 -16.58 14.41 -0.69
C LEU A 57 -16.23 15.91 -0.54
N PHE A 58 -14.94 16.23 -0.51
CA PHE A 58 -14.42 17.61 -0.46
C PHE A 58 -14.11 18.21 -1.84
N GLY A 59 -14.60 17.60 -2.92
CA GLY A 59 -14.50 18.14 -4.28
C GLY A 59 -13.16 17.87 -4.98
N GLY A 60 -12.33 16.97 -4.44
CA GLY A 60 -11.11 16.49 -5.10
C GLY A 60 -11.39 15.35 -6.08
N THR A 61 -10.37 14.92 -6.80
CA THR A 61 -10.45 13.84 -7.78
C THR A 61 -9.79 12.55 -7.28
N ALA A 62 -10.09 11.43 -7.92
CA ALA A 62 -9.41 10.17 -7.61
C ALA A 62 -7.89 10.27 -7.91
N GLU A 63 -7.50 10.95 -8.99
CA GLU A 63 -6.11 11.18 -9.35
C GLU A 63 -5.35 11.93 -8.24
N ASP A 64 -5.97 12.93 -7.62
CA ASP A 64 -5.39 13.68 -6.50
C ASP A 64 -5.14 12.79 -5.28
N ALA A 65 -6.05 11.86 -5.02
CA ALA A 65 -6.06 11.02 -3.83
C ALA A 65 -5.24 9.72 -3.98
N LEU A 66 -5.10 9.17 -5.18
CA LEU A 66 -4.47 7.86 -5.41
C LEU A 66 -3.06 7.72 -4.84
N PRO A 67 -2.13 8.71 -4.94
CA PRO A 67 -0.81 8.59 -4.32
C PRO A 67 -0.89 8.40 -2.80
N PHE A 68 -1.79 9.14 -2.14
CA PHE A 68 -1.99 9.05 -0.68
C PHE A 68 -2.67 7.74 -0.29
N ALA A 69 -3.66 7.30 -1.05
CA ALA A 69 -4.35 6.03 -0.86
C ALA A 69 -3.38 4.85 -0.98
N CYS A 70 -2.54 4.85 -2.03
CA CYS A 70 -1.53 3.81 -2.26
C CYS A 70 -0.43 3.85 -1.21
N GLY A 71 0.07 5.03 -0.82
CA GLY A 71 1.06 5.17 0.24
C GLY A 71 0.55 4.65 1.58
N LEU A 72 -0.69 4.99 1.96
CA LEU A 72 -1.32 4.47 3.18
C LEU A 72 -1.45 2.94 3.15
N GLU A 73 -1.78 2.34 2.00
CA GLU A 73 -1.85 0.88 1.87
C GLU A 73 -0.45 0.23 1.92
N MET A 74 0.60 0.90 1.42
CA MET A 74 1.98 0.45 1.57
C MET A 74 2.42 0.45 3.03
N VAL A 75 2.10 1.52 3.80
CA VAL A 75 2.35 1.59 5.24
C VAL A 75 1.57 0.51 6.00
N HIS A 76 0.31 0.28 5.63
CA HIS A 76 -0.47 -0.82 6.22
C HIS A 76 0.16 -2.18 5.90
N THR A 77 0.60 -2.40 4.67
CA THR A 77 1.22 -3.67 4.26
C THR A 77 2.55 -3.91 4.99
N TYR A 78 3.39 -2.88 5.11
CA TYR A 78 4.64 -2.98 5.88
C TYR A 78 4.36 -3.42 7.32
N SER A 79 3.36 -2.81 7.98
CA SER A 79 3.05 -3.17 9.36
C SER A 79 2.63 -4.63 9.49
N LEU A 80 1.83 -5.14 8.55
CA LEU A 80 1.42 -6.54 8.53
C LEU A 80 2.60 -7.51 8.32
N ILE A 81 3.55 -7.17 7.43
CA ILE A 81 4.75 -7.99 7.21
C ILE A 81 5.57 -8.08 8.51
N HIS A 82 5.74 -6.96 9.21
CA HIS A 82 6.53 -6.92 10.43
C HIS A 82 5.79 -7.58 11.61
N ASP A 83 4.48 -7.38 11.72
CA ASP A 83 3.66 -8.05 12.75
C ASP A 83 3.74 -9.58 12.65
N ASP A 84 3.79 -10.12 11.43
CA ASP A 84 3.87 -11.57 11.19
C ASP A 84 5.22 -12.21 11.56
N LEU A 85 6.27 -11.41 11.81
CA LEU A 85 7.62 -11.93 12.10
C LEU A 85 7.66 -12.76 13.39
N PRO A 86 8.59 -13.75 13.49
CA PRO A 86 8.75 -14.57 14.70
C PRO A 86 9.05 -13.79 15.98
N CYS A 87 9.62 -12.59 15.86
CA CYS A 87 9.89 -11.70 17.01
C CYS A 87 8.69 -10.82 17.40
N MET A 88 7.59 -10.91 16.66
CA MET A 88 6.33 -10.19 16.87
C MET A 88 5.21 -11.21 17.13
N ASP A 89 4.20 -11.29 16.27
CA ASP A 89 3.04 -12.18 16.45
C ASP A 89 3.32 -13.64 16.04
N ASP A 90 4.41 -13.90 15.31
CA ASP A 90 4.85 -15.22 14.82
C ASP A 90 3.77 -15.98 14.02
N ASP A 91 3.13 -15.29 13.09
CA ASP A 91 2.07 -15.85 12.26
C ASP A 91 2.62 -16.57 11.04
N ASP A 92 2.17 -17.81 10.83
CA ASP A 92 2.54 -18.64 9.68
C ASP A 92 1.72 -18.32 8.41
N PHE A 93 0.47 -17.84 8.59
CA PHE A 93 -0.48 -17.59 7.51
C PHE A 93 -1.21 -16.26 7.68
N ARG A 94 -1.43 -15.55 6.57
CA ARG A 94 -2.26 -14.37 6.48
C ARG A 94 -3.17 -14.44 5.25
N ARG A 95 -4.48 -14.26 5.44
CA ARG A 95 -5.48 -14.35 4.37
C ARG A 95 -5.40 -15.66 3.57
N GLY A 96 -5.09 -16.78 4.26
CA GLY A 96 -5.00 -18.10 3.66
C GLY A 96 -3.71 -18.38 2.87
N LYS A 97 -2.74 -17.45 2.89
CA LYS A 97 -1.42 -17.60 2.26
C LYS A 97 -0.32 -17.61 3.32
N PRO A 98 0.81 -18.31 3.08
CA PRO A 98 1.97 -18.21 3.95
C PRO A 98 2.41 -16.74 4.11
N THR A 99 2.86 -16.36 5.30
CA THR A 99 3.36 -15.01 5.58
C THR A 99 4.67 -14.75 4.85
N ASN A 100 5.03 -13.47 4.70
CA ASN A 100 6.19 -13.05 3.92
C ASN A 100 7.48 -13.73 4.37
N HIS A 101 7.71 -13.80 5.69
CA HIS A 101 8.93 -14.43 6.24
C HIS A 101 8.98 -15.94 6.02
N LYS A 102 7.83 -16.60 5.86
CA LYS A 102 7.78 -18.04 5.52
C LYS A 102 8.17 -18.30 4.07
N VAL A 103 7.88 -17.37 3.16
CA VAL A 103 8.19 -17.52 1.72
C VAL A 103 9.59 -17.03 1.39
N PHE A 104 10.00 -15.88 1.93
CA PHE A 104 11.23 -15.17 1.53
C PHE A 104 12.33 -15.18 2.61
N GLY A 105 12.05 -15.70 3.81
CA GLY A 105 12.91 -15.65 4.96
C GLY A 105 12.78 -14.34 5.75
N GLN A 106 13.21 -14.38 7.03
CA GLN A 106 13.02 -13.26 7.96
C GLN A 106 13.71 -11.98 7.50
N ALA A 107 14.97 -12.08 7.04
CA ALA A 107 15.74 -10.91 6.61
C ALA A 107 15.07 -10.19 5.43
N ASN A 108 14.62 -10.94 4.42
CA ASN A 108 13.91 -10.36 3.28
C ASN A 108 12.55 -9.77 3.68
N ALA A 109 11.85 -10.37 4.64
CA ALA A 109 10.59 -9.84 5.14
C ALA A 109 10.79 -8.50 5.88
N VAL A 110 11.80 -8.39 6.74
CA VAL A 110 12.16 -7.14 7.39
C VAL A 110 12.45 -6.06 6.35
N LEU A 111 13.34 -6.36 5.38
CA LEU A 111 13.71 -5.41 4.33
C LEU A 111 12.55 -5.06 3.41
N ALA A 112 11.63 -5.99 3.14
CA ALA A 112 10.43 -5.72 2.34
C ALA A 112 9.48 -4.76 3.05
N GLY A 113 9.31 -4.89 4.36
CA GLY A 113 8.56 -3.93 5.16
C GLY A 113 9.21 -2.54 5.14
N ASP A 114 10.50 -2.44 5.43
CA ASP A 114 11.25 -1.17 5.42
C ASP A 114 11.19 -0.49 4.05
N ALA A 115 11.34 -1.27 2.97
CA ALA A 115 11.27 -0.74 1.62
C ALA A 115 9.85 -0.24 1.28
N LEU A 116 8.79 -0.94 1.68
CA LEU A 116 7.41 -0.47 1.50
C LEU A 116 7.13 0.82 2.27
N LEU A 117 7.58 0.90 3.52
CA LEU A 117 7.46 2.12 4.33
C LEU A 117 8.15 3.31 3.65
N THR A 118 9.39 3.13 3.21
CA THR A 118 10.14 4.19 2.52
C THR A 118 9.50 4.57 1.18
N THR A 119 9.05 3.57 0.41
CA THR A 119 8.40 3.78 -0.89
C THR A 119 7.07 4.53 -0.74
N ALA A 120 6.33 4.32 0.36
CA ALA A 120 5.11 5.07 0.63
C ALA A 120 5.34 6.59 0.59
N PHE A 121 6.37 7.07 1.26
CA PHE A 121 6.71 8.50 1.25
C PHE A 121 7.15 9.00 -0.14
N ALA A 122 7.89 8.19 -0.89
CA ALA A 122 8.27 8.52 -2.27
C ALA A 122 7.03 8.66 -3.16
N VAL A 123 6.06 7.75 -3.05
CA VAL A 123 4.79 7.81 -3.80
C VAL A 123 3.99 9.06 -3.46
N LEU A 124 3.90 9.45 -2.18
CA LEU A 124 3.24 10.70 -1.79
C LEU A 124 3.93 11.93 -2.39
N ALA A 125 5.27 11.93 -2.42
CA ALA A 125 6.06 13.03 -2.95
C ALA A 125 5.87 13.22 -4.46
N GLU A 126 5.45 12.19 -5.20
CA GLU A 126 5.15 12.25 -6.64
C GLU A 126 3.74 12.80 -6.95
N ALA A 127 2.91 13.09 -5.95
CA ALA A 127 1.55 13.60 -6.16
C ALA A 127 1.56 14.94 -6.90
N SER A 128 0.73 15.08 -7.93
CA SER A 128 0.59 16.29 -8.75
C SER A 128 -0.27 17.36 -8.06
N LEU A 129 0.09 17.71 -6.83
CA LEU A 129 -0.58 18.71 -6.00
C LEU A 129 0.39 19.83 -5.59
N PRO A 130 -0.11 20.98 -5.13
CA PRO A 130 0.74 22.01 -4.54
C PRO A 130 1.62 21.45 -3.42
N ALA A 131 2.91 21.82 -3.41
CA ALA A 131 3.92 21.26 -2.51
C ALA A 131 3.51 21.29 -1.03
N GLU A 132 2.81 22.36 -0.60
CA GLU A 132 2.28 22.47 0.77
C GLU A 132 1.27 21.38 1.10
N ARG A 133 0.39 21.01 0.14
CA ARG A 133 -0.58 19.92 0.33
C ARG A 133 0.12 18.56 0.41
N VAL A 134 1.10 18.34 -0.46
CA VAL A 134 1.93 17.12 -0.42
C VAL A 134 2.65 17.00 0.91
N GLN A 135 3.29 18.08 1.39
CA GLN A 135 3.98 18.11 2.67
C GLN A 135 3.04 17.79 3.84
N ARG A 136 1.83 18.36 3.84
CA ARG A 136 0.82 18.08 4.87
C ARG A 136 0.34 16.62 4.82
N GLY A 137 0.18 16.05 3.62
CA GLY A 137 -0.15 14.64 3.45
C GLY A 137 0.94 13.71 3.96
N ILE A 138 2.21 14.02 3.66
CA ILE A 138 3.38 13.28 4.17
C ILE A 138 3.44 13.37 5.71
N ALA A 139 3.16 14.53 6.28
CA ALA A 139 3.17 14.72 7.74
C ALA A 139 2.00 14.02 8.46
N ALA A 140 0.94 13.66 7.74
CA ALA A 140 -0.22 12.96 8.28
C ALA A 140 -0.11 11.43 8.17
N LEU A 141 0.79 10.90 7.34
CA LEU A 141 1.06 9.48 7.17
C LEU A 141 1.94 8.94 8.30
#